data_6732489d2ce9c8c7d414cf64cfe4bb74
#
_entry.id   6732489d2ce9c8c7d414cf64cfe4bb74
#
_cell.length_a   1.000
_cell.length_b   1.000
_cell.length_c   1.000
_cell.angle_alpha   90.00
_cell.angle_beta   90.00
_cell.angle_gamma   90.00
#
_symmetry.space_group_name_H-M   'P 1'
#
loop_
_entity.id
_entity.type
_entity.pdbx_description
1 polymer ?
#
loop_
_entity_poly.entity_id
_entity_poly.type
_entity_poly.pdbx_seq_one_letter_code
_entity_poly.pdbx_strand_id
1 'polypeptide(L)'
;MSCSQRLRLFLLPIAALLLAFSTDAFITVAYGQPQTPNGRAVLTGVVTDAETGDPLQDVNVFIAESTTGTATDAQGRFRITGVPLGAHRLYVSSIGYEPAAQNLNLREARVYTIDFALQPVVIEGEGVTVEAERDEKWQERYAKFQRLFIGETPNAEQTEIKNPEVLRFEGGVGSLEAYSVEPLIIVNRALGYRVEYFLREFVATPGRTRYDGEPLFEELEGSVNERERWDKARREAFYGSSHHLMLAMLAQNTERHGFKLYMRPASGGSFDGNGGPMGGGSLRAGGQRYPIEVGDIMKNGEVATERVLDFQGFVEVVYLGETETEAYTTWLDQYASSGMIRRNVPKFQTSQFWLERGPATIDYKGDLVDPYGVTVSGFFAFERVADQVPKEYRPR
;
A
#
# COMPACT_ATOMS: atom_id res chain seq x y z
N MET A 1 79.75 25.25 -57.32
CA MET A 1 79.01 24.04 -57.01
C MET A 1 79.04 23.85 -55.56
N SER A 2 77.95 23.81 -54.94
CA SER A 2 77.50 23.34 -53.62
C SER A 2 76.60 24.30 -52.92
N CYS A 3 75.40 23.88 -52.83
CA CYS A 3 74.21 24.51 -52.24
C CYS A 3 74.28 24.27 -50.74
N SER A 4 74.03 25.32 -49.93
CA SER A 4 73.68 25.14 -48.49
C SER A 4 72.54 26.07 -48.15
N GLN A 5 71.37 25.52 -48.06
CA GLN A 5 70.15 26.20 -47.60
C GLN A 5 70.26 26.40 -46.10
N ARG A 6 70.04 27.65 -45.68
CA ARG A 6 69.84 28.01 -44.27
C ARG A 6 68.33 28.05 -44.00
N LEU A 7 67.85 27.17 -43.11
CA LEU A 7 66.52 27.12 -42.60
C LEU A 7 66.36 28.22 -41.52
N ARG A 8 65.49 29.19 -41.79
CA ARG A 8 65.04 30.19 -40.78
C ARG A 8 63.85 29.70 -40.04
N LEU A 9 64.04 29.51 -38.73
CA LEU A 9 62.99 29.18 -37.75
C LEU A 9 62.17 30.43 -37.46
N PHE A 10 60.87 30.42 -37.76
CA PHE A 10 59.92 31.43 -37.34
C PHE A 10 59.30 30.99 -36.03
N LEU A 11 59.58 31.72 -34.95
CA LEU A 11 58.90 31.61 -33.65
C LEU A 11 57.61 32.45 -33.72
N LEU A 12 56.45 31.80 -33.64
CA LEU A 12 55.16 32.41 -33.39
C LEU A 12 54.85 32.37 -31.88
N PRO A 13 54.38 33.45 -31.24
CA PRO A 13 53.98 33.42 -29.86
C PRO A 13 52.57 32.77 -29.73
N ILE A 14 52.47 31.74 -28.91
CA ILE A 14 51.23 31.11 -28.51
C ILE A 14 50.55 32.05 -27.50
N ALA A 15 49.47 32.75 -27.90
CA ALA A 15 48.61 33.43 -26.98
C ALA A 15 47.78 32.40 -26.20
N ALA A 16 48.05 32.23 -24.91
CA ALA A 16 47.29 31.43 -24.01
C ALA A 16 45.92 32.10 -23.72
N LEU A 17 44.87 31.61 -24.31
CA LEU A 17 43.49 31.99 -23.98
C LEU A 17 43.08 31.25 -22.71
N LEU A 18 43.08 31.97 -21.58
CA LEU A 18 42.52 31.48 -20.30
C LEU A 18 40.98 31.52 -20.41
N LEU A 19 40.38 30.38 -20.73
CA LEU A 19 38.97 30.11 -20.53
C LEU A 19 38.72 29.89 -19.03
N ALA A 20 38.20 30.91 -18.37
CA ALA A 20 37.65 30.78 -17.04
C ALA A 20 36.39 29.92 -17.12
N PHE A 21 36.50 28.64 -16.81
CA PHE A 21 35.34 27.79 -16.49
C PHE A 21 34.79 28.25 -15.14
N SER A 22 33.68 28.99 -15.16
CA SER A 22 32.85 29.17 -13.99
C SER A 22 32.29 27.79 -13.61
N THR A 23 32.88 27.15 -12.61
CA THR A 23 32.25 25.99 -11.97
C THR A 23 31.07 26.48 -11.15
N ASP A 24 29.90 26.54 -11.77
CA ASP A 24 28.66 26.56 -11.04
C ASP A 24 28.64 25.28 -10.21
N ALA A 25 28.97 25.41 -8.94
CA ALA A 25 28.79 24.34 -7.96
C ALA A 25 27.29 24.13 -7.77
N PHE A 26 26.71 23.22 -8.55
CA PHE A 26 25.39 22.68 -8.25
C PHE A 26 25.51 22.02 -6.87
N ILE A 27 25.01 22.70 -5.86
CA ILE A 27 24.76 22.09 -4.55
C ILE A 27 23.60 21.09 -4.80
N THR A 28 23.95 19.89 -5.20
CA THR A 28 23.05 18.74 -5.13
C THR A 28 22.78 18.51 -3.65
N VAL A 29 21.65 18.98 -3.16
CA VAL A 29 21.12 18.55 -1.87
C VAL A 29 20.90 17.06 -2.01
N ALA A 30 21.84 16.27 -1.54
CA ALA A 30 21.68 14.82 -1.46
C ALA A 30 20.60 14.55 -0.41
N TYR A 31 19.37 14.40 -0.87
CA TYR A 31 18.33 13.78 -0.04
C TYR A 31 18.81 12.37 0.25
N GLY A 32 19.30 12.15 1.48
CA GLY A 32 19.73 10.83 1.91
C GLY A 32 18.56 9.86 1.72
N GLN A 33 18.79 8.79 0.96
CA GLN A 33 17.82 7.70 0.87
C GLN A 33 17.51 7.23 2.30
N PRO A 34 16.24 6.88 2.62
CA PRO A 34 15.94 6.27 3.89
C PRO A 34 16.80 5.02 4.02
N GLN A 35 17.69 5.02 5.00
CA GLN A 35 18.59 3.88 5.21
C GLN A 35 17.75 2.71 5.70
N THR A 36 17.70 1.62 4.93
CA THR A 36 17.19 0.36 5.43
C THR A 36 18.08 -0.09 6.58
N PRO A 37 17.55 -0.21 7.82
CA PRO A 37 18.37 -0.62 8.94
C PRO A 37 18.95 -2.02 8.68
N ASN A 38 20.27 -2.16 8.75
CA ASN A 38 20.92 -3.46 8.63
C ASN A 38 20.72 -4.24 9.93
N GLY A 39 20.20 -5.46 9.80
CA GLY A 39 20.01 -6.37 10.92
C GLY A 39 18.60 -6.93 11.01
N ARG A 40 18.44 -7.94 11.86
CA ARG A 40 17.16 -8.58 12.13
C ARG A 40 16.97 -8.74 13.62
N ALA A 41 15.80 -8.35 14.10
CA ALA A 41 15.37 -8.52 15.48
C ALA A 41 14.68 -9.87 15.69
N VAL A 42 14.53 -10.22 16.96
CA VAL A 42 13.68 -11.30 17.42
C VAL A 42 12.62 -10.73 18.33
N LEU A 43 11.35 -11.03 18.07
CA LEU A 43 10.25 -10.70 18.95
C LEU A 43 9.88 -11.95 19.75
N THR A 44 9.67 -11.77 21.06
CA THR A 44 9.23 -12.82 21.96
C THR A 44 8.29 -12.23 23.00
N GLY A 45 7.48 -13.05 23.64
CA GLY A 45 6.58 -12.62 24.70
C GLY A 45 5.63 -13.69 25.11
N VAL A 46 4.68 -13.34 25.97
CA VAL A 46 3.61 -14.20 26.45
C VAL A 46 2.26 -13.53 26.16
N VAL A 47 1.30 -14.33 25.74
CA VAL A 47 -0.10 -13.89 25.58
C VAL A 47 -0.92 -14.55 26.66
N THR A 48 -1.66 -13.75 27.42
CA THR A 48 -2.51 -14.19 28.53
C THR A 48 -3.94 -13.68 28.37
N ASP A 49 -4.86 -14.34 29.02
CA ASP A 49 -6.21 -13.84 29.28
C ASP A 49 -6.13 -12.65 30.27
N ALA A 50 -6.77 -11.53 29.94
CA ALA A 50 -6.71 -10.31 30.76
C ALA A 50 -7.51 -10.40 32.04
N GLU A 51 -8.50 -11.31 32.14
CA GLU A 51 -9.35 -11.48 33.34
C GLU A 51 -8.75 -12.50 34.30
N THR A 52 -8.25 -13.63 33.76
CA THR A 52 -7.78 -14.75 34.60
C THR A 52 -6.26 -14.76 34.78
N GLY A 53 -5.52 -14.17 33.85
CA GLY A 53 -4.05 -14.24 33.80
C GLY A 53 -3.52 -15.55 33.24
N ASP A 54 -4.40 -16.46 32.80
CA ASP A 54 -4.00 -17.75 32.24
C ASP A 54 -3.32 -17.58 30.88
N PRO A 55 -2.31 -18.39 30.54
CA PRO A 55 -1.66 -18.36 29.24
C PRO A 55 -2.60 -18.83 28.15
N LEU A 56 -2.59 -18.16 27.01
CA LEU A 56 -3.42 -18.50 25.86
C LEU A 56 -2.59 -19.22 24.80
N GLN A 57 -2.98 -20.48 24.50
CA GLN A 57 -2.39 -21.31 23.47
C GLN A 57 -3.04 -21.03 22.11
N ASP A 58 -2.28 -21.30 21.01
CA ASP A 58 -2.73 -21.21 19.62
C ASP A 58 -3.23 -19.81 19.21
N VAL A 59 -2.75 -18.77 19.91
CA VAL A 59 -2.99 -17.38 19.53
C VAL A 59 -2.11 -17.01 18.36
N ASN A 60 -2.69 -16.43 17.31
CA ASN A 60 -1.94 -15.90 16.17
C ASN A 60 -1.20 -14.61 16.58
N VAL A 61 0.13 -14.60 16.40
CA VAL A 61 0.98 -13.41 16.61
C VAL A 61 1.79 -13.15 15.35
N PHE A 62 1.58 -12.01 14.70
CA PHE A 62 2.20 -11.76 13.39
C PHE A 62 2.50 -10.29 13.15
N ILE A 63 3.41 -10.04 12.21
CA ILE A 63 3.64 -8.71 11.65
C ILE A 63 2.57 -8.44 10.60
N ALA A 64 1.78 -7.42 10.80
CA ALA A 64 0.71 -7.03 9.89
C ALA A 64 1.22 -6.84 8.45
N GLU A 65 0.39 -7.19 7.47
CA GLU A 65 0.64 -7.08 6.03
C GLU A 65 1.87 -7.87 5.52
N SER A 66 2.28 -8.93 6.25
CA SER A 66 3.45 -9.74 5.90
C SER A 66 3.16 -11.24 5.92
N THR A 67 4.17 -12.05 5.59
CA THR A 67 4.15 -13.50 5.77
C THR A 67 4.79 -13.94 7.10
N THR A 68 5.12 -13.00 7.98
CA THR A 68 5.92 -13.23 9.18
C THR A 68 5.04 -13.33 10.42
N GLY A 69 4.86 -14.53 10.95
CA GLY A 69 4.05 -14.77 12.14
C GLY A 69 4.34 -16.11 12.80
N THR A 70 3.66 -16.38 13.90
CA THR A 70 3.70 -17.65 14.66
C THR A 70 2.44 -17.79 15.51
N ALA A 71 2.16 -18.99 16.04
CA ALA A 71 1.18 -19.20 17.08
C ALA A 71 1.86 -19.37 18.45
N THR A 72 1.14 -19.09 19.54
CA THR A 72 1.62 -19.29 20.90
C THR A 72 1.63 -20.77 21.28
N ASP A 73 2.60 -21.17 22.11
CA ASP A 73 2.68 -22.51 22.69
C ASP A 73 1.70 -22.68 23.89
N ALA A 74 1.68 -23.87 24.47
CA ALA A 74 0.82 -24.21 25.62
C ALA A 74 1.06 -23.36 26.89
N GLN A 75 2.14 -22.59 26.93
CA GLN A 75 2.46 -21.63 27.98
C GLN A 75 2.22 -20.18 27.51
N GLY A 76 1.48 -19.99 26.42
CA GLY A 76 1.18 -18.70 25.85
C GLY A 76 2.38 -18.00 25.21
N ARG A 77 3.54 -18.64 25.07
CA ARG A 77 4.77 -18.02 24.59
C ARG A 77 4.83 -18.01 23.07
N PHE A 78 5.33 -16.93 22.53
CA PHE A 78 5.62 -16.82 21.10
C PHE A 78 7.06 -16.39 20.85
N ARG A 79 7.57 -16.69 19.65
CA ARG A 79 8.85 -16.26 19.16
C ARG A 79 8.84 -16.07 17.64
N ILE A 80 9.03 -14.83 17.19
CA ILE A 80 9.17 -14.48 15.78
C ILE A 80 10.64 -14.07 15.54
N THR A 81 11.29 -14.75 14.60
CA THR A 81 12.70 -14.50 14.26
C THR A 81 12.83 -13.82 12.89
N GLY A 82 13.95 -13.16 12.68
CA GLY A 82 14.24 -12.59 11.36
C GLY A 82 13.45 -11.34 11.01
N VAL A 83 12.87 -10.63 11.98
CA VAL A 83 12.13 -9.39 11.76
C VAL A 83 13.10 -8.29 11.36
N PRO A 84 12.93 -7.64 10.19
CA PRO A 84 13.76 -6.50 9.79
C PRO A 84 13.70 -5.37 10.83
N LEU A 85 14.75 -4.56 10.93
CA LEU A 85 14.69 -3.36 11.76
C LEU A 85 13.75 -2.32 11.13
N GLY A 86 13.15 -1.45 11.96
CA GLY A 86 12.25 -0.39 11.54
C GLY A 86 10.88 -0.42 12.20
N ALA A 87 9.93 0.32 11.64
CA ALA A 87 8.54 0.34 12.12
C ALA A 87 7.81 -0.94 11.70
N HIS A 88 7.08 -1.52 12.66
CA HIS A 88 6.25 -2.69 12.47
C HIS A 88 4.99 -2.57 13.31
N ARG A 89 3.92 -3.22 12.89
CA ARG A 89 2.74 -3.43 13.69
C ARG A 89 2.65 -4.91 14.03
N LEU A 90 2.87 -5.23 15.30
CA LEU A 90 2.68 -6.59 15.82
C LEU A 90 1.21 -6.74 16.17
N TYR A 91 0.57 -7.74 15.59
CA TYR A 91 -0.84 -8.03 15.75
C TYR A 91 -1.02 -9.38 16.44
N VAL A 92 -2.00 -9.45 17.36
CA VAL A 92 -2.29 -10.64 18.15
C VAL A 92 -3.79 -10.88 18.10
N SER A 93 -4.19 -12.10 17.74
CA SER A 93 -5.60 -12.47 17.60
C SER A 93 -5.85 -13.91 18.02
N SER A 94 -6.97 -14.10 18.71
CA SER A 94 -7.49 -15.42 19.11
C SER A 94 -9.00 -15.42 19.04
N ILE A 95 -9.58 -16.58 18.73
CA ILE A 95 -11.04 -16.74 18.74
C ILE A 95 -11.58 -16.55 20.17
N GLY A 96 -12.63 -15.74 20.32
CA GLY A 96 -13.23 -15.41 21.60
C GLY A 96 -12.54 -14.29 22.38
N TYR A 97 -11.58 -13.59 21.76
CA TYR A 97 -10.86 -12.47 22.37
C TYR A 97 -10.86 -11.25 21.45
N GLU A 98 -10.85 -10.07 22.03
CA GLU A 98 -10.60 -8.83 21.31
C GLU A 98 -9.16 -8.85 20.77
N PRO A 99 -8.93 -8.61 19.46
CA PRO A 99 -7.60 -8.55 18.92
C PRO A 99 -6.82 -7.36 19.48
N ALA A 100 -5.51 -7.56 19.69
CA ALA A 100 -4.61 -6.52 20.15
C ALA A 100 -3.53 -6.21 19.10
N ALA A 101 -3.09 -4.97 19.06
CA ALA A 101 -1.98 -4.57 18.19
C ALA A 101 -1.05 -3.59 18.90
N GLN A 102 0.24 -3.70 18.60
CA GLN A 102 1.25 -2.79 19.11
C GLN A 102 2.17 -2.31 17.98
N ASN A 103 2.30 -1.00 17.85
CA ASN A 103 3.28 -0.40 16.97
C ASN A 103 4.66 -0.50 17.59
N LEU A 104 5.62 -1.03 16.82
CA LEU A 104 7.00 -1.26 17.23
C LEU A 104 7.94 -0.44 16.35
N ASN A 105 8.97 0.11 16.94
CA ASN A 105 10.09 0.69 16.21
C ASN A 105 11.37 -0.06 16.62
N LEU A 106 11.75 -1.05 15.81
CA LEU A 106 12.90 -1.92 16.06
C LEU A 106 14.17 -1.23 15.58
N ARG A 107 14.95 -0.64 16.49
CA ARG A 107 16.14 0.14 16.17
C ARG A 107 17.43 -0.68 16.15
N GLU A 108 17.43 -1.82 16.82
CA GLU A 108 18.61 -2.67 17.04
C GLU A 108 18.30 -4.14 16.75
N ALA A 109 19.31 -4.87 16.26
CA ALA A 109 19.22 -6.32 16.04
C ALA A 109 19.40 -7.06 17.39
N ARG A 110 18.32 -7.08 18.18
CA ARG A 110 18.28 -7.74 19.50
C ARG A 110 16.96 -8.45 19.73
N VAL A 111 16.81 -9.11 20.87
CA VAL A 111 15.55 -9.66 21.34
C VAL A 111 14.72 -8.55 21.99
N TYR A 112 13.46 -8.42 21.55
CA TYR A 112 12.44 -7.58 22.15
C TYR A 112 11.40 -8.46 22.80
N THR A 113 11.09 -8.21 24.07
CA THR A 113 10.03 -8.92 24.81
C THR A 113 8.80 -8.04 24.85
N ILE A 114 7.66 -8.58 24.41
CA ILE A 114 6.40 -7.87 24.27
C ILE A 114 5.30 -8.83 24.70
N ASP A 115 4.66 -8.53 25.82
CA ASP A 115 3.58 -9.36 26.36
C ASP A 115 2.21 -8.74 26.03
N PHE A 116 1.20 -9.58 25.85
CA PHE A 116 -0.17 -9.19 25.60
C PHE A 116 -1.11 -9.82 26.59
N ALA A 117 -2.10 -9.04 27.05
CA ALA A 117 -3.25 -9.52 27.78
C ALA A 117 -4.50 -9.26 26.92
N LEU A 118 -5.12 -10.32 26.41
CA LEU A 118 -6.29 -10.22 25.55
C LEU A 118 -7.57 -10.19 26.38
N GLN A 119 -8.48 -9.27 26.04
CA GLN A 119 -9.79 -9.21 26.67
C GLN A 119 -10.70 -10.27 26.04
N PRO A 120 -11.38 -11.13 26.83
CA PRO A 120 -12.37 -12.03 26.29
C PRO A 120 -13.55 -11.24 25.71
N VAL A 121 -14.00 -11.61 24.53
CA VAL A 121 -15.23 -11.08 23.95
C VAL A 121 -16.39 -11.81 24.59
N VAL A 122 -17.19 -11.12 25.43
CA VAL A 122 -18.48 -11.63 25.87
C VAL A 122 -19.42 -11.57 24.65
N ILE A 123 -19.50 -12.68 23.94
CA ILE A 123 -20.56 -12.84 22.93
C ILE A 123 -21.83 -13.02 23.77
N GLU A 124 -22.56 -11.93 24.03
CA GLU A 124 -23.93 -12.04 24.52
C GLU A 124 -24.70 -12.81 23.45
N GLY A 125 -24.78 -14.10 23.67
CA GLY A 125 -25.38 -15.04 22.75
C GLY A 125 -26.89 -14.91 22.75
N GLU A 126 -27.45 -14.08 21.88
CA GLU A 126 -28.59 -14.61 21.16
C GLU A 126 -28.03 -15.68 20.22
N GLY A 127 -28.36 -16.93 20.50
CA GLY A 127 -27.93 -18.07 19.69
C GLY A 127 -28.30 -17.82 18.23
N VAL A 128 -27.37 -17.31 17.46
CA VAL A 128 -27.53 -17.21 16.02
C VAL A 128 -27.46 -18.62 15.52
N THR A 129 -28.62 -19.22 15.34
CA THR A 129 -28.79 -20.46 14.59
C THR A 129 -28.24 -20.19 13.20
N VAL A 130 -27.08 -20.76 12.89
CA VAL A 130 -26.35 -20.61 11.61
C VAL A 130 -27.13 -21.17 10.42
N GLU A 131 -28.37 -21.57 10.58
CA GLU A 131 -29.25 -22.19 9.57
C GLU A 131 -30.39 -21.29 9.09
N ALA A 132 -30.54 -20.05 9.54
CA ALA A 132 -31.45 -19.16 8.84
C ALA A 132 -30.83 -18.89 7.45
N GLU A 133 -31.52 -19.30 6.40
CA GLU A 133 -31.29 -18.84 5.03
C GLU A 133 -30.94 -17.37 5.09
N ARG A 134 -29.67 -17.05 4.74
CA ARG A 134 -29.23 -15.65 4.71
C ARG A 134 -30.20 -14.93 3.81
N ASP A 135 -30.91 -13.97 4.36
CA ASP A 135 -31.96 -13.28 3.65
C ASP A 135 -31.39 -12.66 2.36
N GLU A 136 -32.22 -12.45 1.38
CA GLU A 136 -31.86 -11.85 0.09
C GLU A 136 -31.05 -10.56 0.29
N LYS A 137 -31.37 -9.81 1.33
CA LYS A 137 -30.71 -8.58 1.71
C LYS A 137 -29.24 -8.78 2.18
N TRP A 138 -28.93 -9.88 2.87
CA TRP A 138 -27.56 -10.23 3.22
C TRP A 138 -26.75 -10.58 1.98
N GLN A 139 -27.34 -11.34 1.05
CA GLN A 139 -26.70 -11.73 -0.20
C GLN A 139 -26.37 -10.51 -1.08
N GLU A 140 -27.29 -9.54 -1.20
CA GLU A 140 -27.03 -8.28 -1.91
C GLU A 140 -25.88 -7.48 -1.27
N ARG A 141 -25.86 -7.39 0.07
CA ARG A 141 -24.80 -6.71 0.80
C ARG A 141 -23.46 -7.41 0.63
N TYR A 142 -23.44 -8.74 0.70
CA TYR A 142 -22.23 -9.54 0.49
C TYR A 142 -21.69 -9.39 -0.94
N ALA A 143 -22.53 -9.48 -1.95
CA ALA A 143 -22.11 -9.28 -3.33
C ALA A 143 -21.52 -7.87 -3.56
N LYS A 144 -22.13 -6.84 -2.96
CA LYS A 144 -21.57 -5.48 -2.98
C LYS A 144 -20.25 -5.38 -2.23
N PHE A 145 -20.15 -5.99 -1.05
CA PHE A 145 -18.92 -6.05 -0.26
C PHE A 145 -17.81 -6.73 -1.06
N GLN A 146 -18.06 -7.94 -1.57
CA GLN A 146 -17.07 -8.71 -2.33
C GLN A 146 -16.51 -7.90 -3.50
N ARG A 147 -17.38 -7.27 -4.29
CA ARG A 147 -16.98 -6.43 -5.42
C ARG A 147 -16.10 -5.25 -5.00
N LEU A 148 -16.45 -4.57 -3.90
CA LEU A 148 -15.73 -3.36 -3.45
C LEU A 148 -14.51 -3.66 -2.59
N PHE A 149 -14.43 -4.84 -1.97
CA PHE A 149 -13.34 -5.26 -1.10
C PHE A 149 -12.32 -6.15 -1.81
N ILE A 150 -12.78 -7.22 -2.45
CA ILE A 150 -11.92 -8.12 -3.22
C ILE A 150 -11.49 -7.46 -4.53
N GLY A 151 -12.40 -6.78 -5.23
CA GLY A 151 -12.16 -6.09 -6.48
C GLY A 151 -12.87 -6.73 -7.67
N GLU A 152 -12.57 -6.19 -8.85
CA GLU A 152 -13.13 -6.60 -10.15
C GLU A 152 -12.02 -6.82 -11.20
N THR A 153 -10.79 -7.07 -10.73
CA THR A 153 -9.64 -7.40 -11.57
C THR A 153 -9.66 -8.87 -11.99
N PRO A 154 -8.87 -9.28 -13.00
CA PRO A 154 -8.72 -10.70 -13.32
C PRO A 154 -8.22 -11.56 -12.15
N ASN A 155 -7.47 -10.98 -11.20
CA ASN A 155 -7.06 -11.66 -9.98
C ASN A 155 -8.25 -11.88 -9.04
N ALA A 156 -9.21 -10.95 -8.99
CA ALA A 156 -10.41 -11.07 -8.18
C ALA A 156 -11.31 -12.24 -8.61
N GLU A 157 -11.35 -12.57 -9.90
CA GLU A 157 -12.09 -13.72 -10.42
C GLU A 157 -11.59 -15.07 -9.86
N GLN A 158 -10.32 -15.12 -9.42
CA GLN A 158 -9.68 -16.29 -8.85
C GLN A 158 -9.49 -16.18 -7.32
N THR A 159 -10.17 -15.21 -6.71
CA THR A 159 -10.09 -14.92 -5.27
C THR A 159 -11.43 -15.17 -4.60
N GLU A 160 -11.44 -15.95 -3.53
CA GLU A 160 -12.64 -16.39 -2.84
C GLU A 160 -12.53 -16.20 -1.34
N ILE A 161 -13.56 -15.67 -0.69
CA ILE A 161 -13.72 -15.66 0.76
C ILE A 161 -14.35 -16.98 1.18
N LYS A 162 -13.67 -17.78 2.00
CA LYS A 162 -14.07 -19.15 2.38
C LYS A 162 -15.08 -19.19 3.52
N ASN A 163 -15.09 -18.18 4.36
CA ASN A 163 -15.93 -18.07 5.57
C ASN A 163 -16.72 -16.75 5.60
N PRO A 164 -17.54 -16.45 4.59
CA PRO A 164 -18.26 -15.17 4.55
C PRO A 164 -19.27 -14.99 5.70
N GLU A 165 -19.59 -16.07 6.43
CA GLU A 165 -20.48 -16.07 7.60
C GLU A 165 -19.94 -15.24 8.78
N VAL A 166 -18.66 -15.00 8.85
CA VAL A 166 -18.08 -14.17 9.92
C VAL A 166 -18.32 -12.68 9.71
N LEU A 167 -18.79 -12.28 8.52
CA LEU A 167 -19.12 -10.88 8.23
C LEU A 167 -20.40 -10.43 8.90
N ARG A 168 -20.34 -9.24 9.45
CA ARG A 168 -21.48 -8.48 9.96
C ARG A 168 -21.66 -7.24 9.10
N PHE A 169 -22.88 -7.03 8.62
CA PHE A 169 -23.22 -5.90 7.77
C PHE A 169 -24.14 -4.94 8.50
N GLU A 170 -23.76 -3.68 8.47
CA GLU A 170 -24.49 -2.55 9.01
C GLU A 170 -24.71 -1.49 7.91
N GLY A 171 -25.16 -0.31 8.30
CA GLY A 171 -25.36 0.82 7.40
C GLY A 171 -26.81 0.98 6.93
N GLY A 172 -27.11 2.22 6.56
CA GLY A 172 -28.45 2.68 6.16
C GLY A 172 -28.61 2.79 4.63
N VAL A 173 -29.56 3.62 4.23
CA VAL A 173 -29.80 3.92 2.83
C VAL A 173 -28.59 4.65 2.24
N GLY A 174 -27.92 4.04 1.24
CA GLY A 174 -26.78 4.63 0.55
C GLY A 174 -25.42 4.31 1.14
N SER A 175 -25.30 3.68 2.32
CA SER A 175 -24.05 3.19 2.88
C SER A 175 -24.06 1.68 3.10
N LEU A 176 -22.90 1.06 2.98
CA LEU A 176 -22.65 -0.32 3.40
C LEU A 176 -21.48 -0.28 4.36
N GLU A 177 -21.71 -0.75 5.55
CA GLU A 177 -20.70 -0.90 6.59
C GLU A 177 -20.54 -2.38 6.89
N ALA A 178 -19.30 -2.83 7.13
CA ALA A 178 -19.02 -4.20 7.48
C ALA A 178 -17.81 -4.32 8.39
N TYR A 179 -17.82 -5.36 9.20
CA TYR A 179 -16.67 -5.83 9.99
C TYR A 179 -16.74 -7.36 10.09
N SER A 180 -15.65 -7.99 10.50
CA SER A 180 -15.64 -9.42 10.73
C SER A 180 -15.40 -9.75 12.20
N VAL A 181 -16.13 -10.75 12.71
CA VAL A 181 -16.00 -11.21 14.12
C VAL A 181 -14.86 -12.21 14.28
N GLU A 182 -14.43 -12.80 13.16
CA GLU A 182 -13.28 -13.69 13.03
C GLU A 182 -12.51 -13.29 11.78
N PRO A 183 -11.25 -13.70 11.59
CA PRO A 183 -10.51 -13.42 10.36
C PRO A 183 -11.24 -13.94 9.13
N LEU A 184 -11.32 -13.11 8.09
CA LEU A 184 -11.74 -13.57 6.77
C LEU A 184 -10.65 -14.48 6.19
N ILE A 185 -11.02 -15.69 5.80
CA ILE A 185 -10.13 -16.61 5.10
C ILE A 185 -10.30 -16.39 3.59
N ILE A 186 -9.32 -15.76 2.99
CA ILE A 186 -9.32 -15.42 1.57
C ILE A 186 -8.32 -16.33 0.86
N VAL A 187 -8.76 -17.06 -0.16
CA VAL A 187 -7.89 -17.86 -1.01
C VAL A 187 -7.75 -17.18 -2.37
N ASN A 188 -6.58 -16.66 -2.64
CA ASN A 188 -6.21 -16.02 -3.89
C ASN A 188 -5.36 -16.98 -4.74
N ARG A 189 -6.00 -17.66 -5.69
CA ARG A 189 -5.34 -18.61 -6.60
C ARG A 189 -4.59 -17.94 -7.73
N ALA A 190 -4.88 -16.66 -8.02
CA ALA A 190 -4.14 -15.89 -9.01
C ALA A 190 -2.72 -15.57 -8.53
N LEU A 191 -2.59 -15.14 -7.27
CA LEU A 191 -1.31 -14.79 -6.67
C LEU A 191 -0.69 -15.92 -5.83
N GLY A 192 -1.43 -17.02 -5.59
CA GLY A 192 -0.95 -18.15 -4.78
C GLY A 192 -0.81 -17.84 -3.30
N TYR A 193 -1.78 -17.12 -2.73
CA TYR A 193 -1.83 -16.82 -1.31
C TYR A 193 -3.13 -17.29 -0.66
N ARG A 194 -3.01 -17.77 0.57
CA ARG A 194 -4.07 -17.79 1.57
C ARG A 194 -3.86 -16.57 2.46
N VAL A 195 -4.89 -15.77 2.66
CA VAL A 195 -4.81 -14.55 3.47
C VAL A 195 -5.81 -14.66 4.61
N GLU A 196 -5.33 -14.49 5.83
CA GLU A 196 -6.18 -14.25 7.00
C GLU A 196 -6.31 -12.75 7.17
N TYR A 197 -7.48 -12.21 6.86
CA TYR A 197 -7.71 -10.77 6.88
C TYR A 197 -8.56 -10.38 8.10
N PHE A 198 -7.97 -9.70 9.05
CA PHE A 198 -8.63 -9.19 10.26
C PHE A 198 -9.32 -7.87 9.95
N LEU A 199 -10.53 -7.94 9.38
CA LEU A 199 -11.28 -6.77 8.95
C LEU A 199 -11.92 -6.06 10.15
N ARG A 200 -11.40 -4.87 10.49
CA ARG A 200 -11.93 -4.02 11.56
C ARG A 200 -13.09 -3.14 11.10
N GLU A 201 -12.91 -2.52 9.96
CA GLU A 201 -13.89 -1.59 9.40
C GLU A 201 -13.89 -1.69 7.87
N PHE A 202 -15.07 -1.68 7.30
CA PHE A 202 -15.30 -1.44 5.88
C PHE A 202 -16.48 -0.48 5.75
N VAL A 203 -16.29 0.61 5.01
CA VAL A 203 -17.32 1.61 4.74
C VAL A 203 -17.36 1.93 3.27
N ALA A 204 -18.50 1.69 2.63
CA ALA A 204 -18.75 2.09 1.26
C ALA A 204 -19.94 3.05 1.17
N THR A 205 -19.69 4.22 0.63
CA THR A 205 -20.67 5.27 0.31
C THR A 205 -20.64 5.53 -1.20
N PRO A 206 -21.58 6.26 -1.79
CA PRO A 206 -21.52 6.61 -3.20
C PRO A 206 -20.21 7.29 -3.57
N GLY A 207 -19.42 6.64 -4.44
CA GLY A 207 -18.16 7.13 -4.95
C GLY A 207 -16.95 6.98 -4.02
N ARG A 208 -17.10 6.35 -2.84
CA ARG A 208 -15.98 6.15 -1.92
C ARG A 208 -16.08 4.81 -1.18
N THR A 209 -14.98 4.10 -1.15
CA THR A 209 -14.81 2.89 -0.33
C THR A 209 -13.54 3.05 0.50
N ARG A 210 -13.64 2.75 1.78
CA ARG A 210 -12.50 2.65 2.68
C ARG A 210 -12.62 1.38 3.50
N TYR A 211 -11.51 0.80 3.86
CA TYR A 211 -11.45 -0.32 4.78
C TYR A 211 -10.14 -0.30 5.57
N ASP A 212 -10.19 -0.86 6.74
CA ASP A 212 -9.07 -1.02 7.65
C ASP A 212 -9.05 -2.44 8.19
N GLY A 213 -7.88 -3.03 8.23
CA GLY A 213 -7.66 -4.39 8.70
C GLY A 213 -6.24 -4.85 8.46
N GLU A 214 -5.92 -6.01 9.01
CA GLU A 214 -4.56 -6.55 9.00
C GLU A 214 -4.53 -7.88 8.25
N PRO A 215 -4.00 -7.93 7.02
CA PRO A 215 -3.78 -9.20 6.31
C PRO A 215 -2.52 -9.91 6.83
N LEU A 216 -2.65 -11.21 7.06
CA LEU A 216 -1.54 -12.15 7.21
C LEU A 216 -1.53 -13.07 5.98
N PHE A 217 -0.40 -13.10 5.27
CA PHE A 217 -0.25 -13.88 4.06
C PHE A 217 0.45 -15.21 4.32
N GLU A 218 -0.05 -16.26 3.70
CA GLU A 218 0.56 -17.58 3.65
C GLU A 218 0.65 -18.04 2.20
N GLU A 219 1.82 -18.52 1.76
CA GLU A 219 1.96 -19.03 0.40
C GLU A 219 1.24 -20.38 0.26
N LEU A 220 0.48 -20.52 -0.83
CA LEU A 220 -0.14 -21.80 -1.16
C LEU A 220 0.92 -22.81 -1.63
N GLU A 221 0.72 -24.08 -1.28
CA GLU A 221 1.46 -25.17 -1.88
C GLU A 221 1.03 -25.32 -3.36
N GLY A 222 2.01 -25.50 -4.24
CA GLY A 222 1.75 -25.64 -5.67
C GLY A 222 2.87 -26.33 -6.43
N SER A 223 2.52 -26.85 -7.60
CA SER A 223 3.46 -27.38 -8.57
C SER A 223 4.42 -26.29 -9.07
N VAL A 224 5.51 -26.69 -9.74
CA VAL A 224 6.46 -25.74 -10.34
C VAL A 224 5.76 -24.78 -11.30
N ASN A 225 4.87 -25.29 -12.15
CA ASN A 225 4.14 -24.46 -13.11
C ASN A 225 3.16 -23.47 -12.44
N GLU A 226 2.57 -23.83 -11.31
CA GLU A 226 1.72 -22.93 -10.55
C GLU A 226 2.54 -21.83 -9.90
N ARG A 227 3.66 -22.16 -9.29
CA ARG A 227 4.57 -21.17 -8.69
C ARG A 227 5.11 -20.17 -9.73
N GLU A 228 5.46 -20.63 -10.93
CA GLU A 228 5.89 -19.73 -12.02
C GLU A 228 4.77 -18.77 -12.46
N ARG A 229 3.52 -19.25 -12.53
CA ARG A 229 2.37 -18.38 -12.82
C ARG A 229 2.13 -17.37 -11.70
N TRP A 230 2.20 -17.80 -10.43
CA TRP A 230 2.06 -16.92 -9.28
C TRP A 230 3.16 -15.85 -9.24
N ASP A 231 4.41 -16.23 -9.47
CA ASP A 231 5.51 -15.27 -9.54
C ASP A 231 5.30 -14.21 -10.63
N LYS A 232 4.78 -14.62 -11.78
CA LYS A 232 4.44 -13.68 -12.85
C LYS A 232 3.30 -12.75 -12.42
N ALA A 233 2.21 -13.29 -11.90
CA ALA A 233 1.05 -12.52 -11.45
C ALA A 233 1.39 -11.56 -10.29
N ARG A 234 2.23 -11.99 -9.35
CA ARG A 234 2.74 -11.16 -8.25
C ARG A 234 3.57 -9.97 -8.77
N ARG A 235 4.40 -10.19 -9.80
CA ARG A 235 5.13 -9.09 -10.44
C ARG A 235 4.20 -8.11 -11.12
N GLU A 236 3.20 -8.60 -11.85
CA GLU A 236 2.18 -7.78 -12.49
C GLU A 236 1.37 -6.99 -11.46
N ALA A 237 0.95 -7.61 -10.36
CA ALA A 237 0.26 -6.94 -9.26
C ALA A 237 1.13 -5.93 -8.49
N PHE A 238 2.44 -6.13 -8.45
CA PHE A 238 3.36 -5.20 -7.80
C PHE A 238 3.67 -3.98 -8.68
N TYR A 239 4.05 -4.20 -9.94
CA TYR A 239 4.44 -3.11 -10.83
C TYR A 239 3.23 -2.23 -11.18
N GLY A 240 3.40 -0.92 -11.08
CA GLY A 240 2.32 0.05 -11.29
C GLY A 240 1.42 0.28 -10.08
N SER A 241 1.47 -0.57 -9.04
CA SER A 241 0.65 -0.41 -7.83
C SER A 241 1.00 0.83 -7.01
N SER A 242 0.10 1.21 -6.10
CA SER A 242 0.35 2.30 -5.14
C SER A 242 1.57 2.02 -4.25
N HIS A 243 1.77 0.77 -3.83
CA HIS A 243 2.94 0.37 -3.04
C HIS A 243 4.25 0.52 -3.84
N HIS A 244 4.28 0.11 -5.12
CA HIS A 244 5.44 0.34 -6.00
C HIS A 244 5.76 1.82 -6.14
N LEU A 245 4.74 2.68 -6.31
CA LEU A 245 4.92 4.13 -6.34
C LEU A 245 5.56 4.66 -5.05
N MET A 246 5.03 4.27 -3.88
CA MET A 246 5.56 4.74 -2.59
C MET A 246 7.04 4.35 -2.42
N LEU A 247 7.42 3.13 -2.79
CA LEU A 247 8.82 2.70 -2.78
C LEU A 247 9.68 3.50 -3.75
N ALA A 248 9.19 3.77 -4.96
CA ALA A 248 9.90 4.57 -5.96
C ALA A 248 10.08 6.04 -5.50
N MET A 249 9.09 6.59 -4.80
CA MET A 249 9.16 7.92 -4.19
C MET A 249 10.17 7.96 -3.04
N LEU A 250 10.17 6.97 -2.16
CA LEU A 250 11.15 6.83 -1.08
C LEU A 250 12.58 6.72 -1.63
N ALA A 251 12.75 6.02 -2.73
CA ALA A 251 14.03 5.89 -3.43
C ALA A 251 14.41 7.15 -4.26
N GLN A 252 13.57 8.20 -4.30
CA GLN A 252 13.75 9.39 -5.12
C GLN A 252 14.02 9.05 -6.61
N ASN A 253 13.31 8.06 -7.14
CA ASN A 253 13.66 7.44 -8.42
C ASN A 253 12.44 7.02 -9.24
N THR A 254 11.38 7.81 -9.17
CA THR A 254 10.08 7.52 -9.81
C THR A 254 10.19 7.30 -11.31
N GLU A 255 11.00 8.12 -12.02
CA GLU A 255 11.15 7.98 -13.47
C GLU A 255 11.78 6.65 -13.89
N ARG A 256 12.81 6.17 -13.17
CA ARG A 256 13.40 4.85 -13.47
C ARG A 256 12.47 3.69 -13.20
N HIS A 257 11.52 3.90 -12.26
CA HIS A 257 10.45 2.96 -11.98
C HIS A 257 9.25 3.11 -12.93
N GLY A 258 9.36 3.98 -13.94
CA GLY A 258 8.35 4.17 -14.98
C GLY A 258 7.20 5.10 -14.58
N PHE A 259 7.30 5.85 -13.48
CA PHE A 259 6.28 6.79 -13.04
C PHE A 259 6.58 8.22 -13.47
N LYS A 260 5.56 8.93 -13.92
CA LYS A 260 5.55 10.38 -14.08
C LYS A 260 4.51 11.00 -13.17
N LEU A 261 4.92 12.03 -12.44
CA LEU A 261 4.08 12.75 -11.49
C LEU A 261 3.69 14.12 -12.02
N TYR A 262 2.43 14.48 -11.81
CA TYR A 262 1.91 15.79 -12.19
C TYR A 262 1.03 16.35 -11.08
N MET A 263 1.22 17.60 -10.74
CA MET A 263 0.28 18.34 -9.89
C MET A 263 -0.93 18.79 -10.70
N ARG A 264 -2.12 18.56 -10.17
CA ARG A 264 -3.37 19.12 -10.64
C ARG A 264 -3.99 20.00 -9.56
N PRO A 265 -4.18 21.29 -9.82
CA PRO A 265 -4.91 22.13 -8.88
C PRO A 265 -6.35 21.64 -8.77
N ALA A 266 -6.92 21.80 -7.60
CA ALA A 266 -8.34 21.57 -7.41
C ALA A 266 -9.14 22.55 -8.24
N SER A 267 -9.99 22.05 -9.13
CA SER A 267 -10.91 22.90 -9.89
C SER A 267 -12.33 22.76 -9.37
N GLY A 268 -12.92 23.86 -8.92
CA GLY A 268 -14.36 23.98 -8.64
C GLY A 268 -14.88 23.37 -7.33
N GLY A 269 -14.03 22.82 -6.48
CA GLY A 269 -14.37 22.36 -5.14
C GLY A 269 -13.57 23.14 -4.11
N SER A 270 -14.20 23.53 -3.01
CA SER A 270 -13.47 24.02 -1.84
C SER A 270 -12.81 22.81 -1.19
N PHE A 271 -11.51 22.91 -0.88
CA PHE A 271 -10.89 22.02 0.10
C PHE A 271 -11.34 22.47 1.50
N ASP A 272 -11.57 21.51 2.39
CA ASP A 272 -11.68 21.82 3.79
C ASP A 272 -10.33 22.37 4.30
N GLY A 273 -10.34 23.02 5.45
CA GLY A 273 -9.13 23.62 6.04
C GLY A 273 -7.99 22.62 6.31
N ASN A 274 -8.22 21.33 6.07
CA ASN A 274 -7.28 20.22 6.26
C ASN A 274 -6.78 19.62 4.93
N GLY A 275 -7.14 20.21 3.76
CA GLY A 275 -6.62 19.78 2.44
C GLY A 275 -7.46 18.74 1.71
N GLY A 276 -8.55 18.25 2.31
CA GLY A 276 -9.48 17.32 1.66
C GLY A 276 -10.55 18.05 0.81
N PRO A 277 -11.10 17.39 -0.23
CA PRO A 277 -12.16 17.98 -1.04
C PRO A 277 -13.47 18.06 -0.25
N MET A 278 -14.05 19.26 -0.14
CA MET A 278 -15.37 19.46 0.45
C MET A 278 -16.49 18.87 -0.42
N GLY A 279 -17.20 17.89 0.14
CA GLY A 279 -18.45 17.38 -0.40
C GLY A 279 -18.29 16.34 -1.48
N GLY A 280 -19.21 15.36 -1.57
CA GLY A 280 -19.25 14.25 -2.52
C GLY A 280 -19.43 14.63 -4.00
N GLY A 281 -18.89 15.77 -4.40
CA GLY A 281 -18.80 16.19 -5.78
C GLY A 281 -17.70 15.42 -6.48
N SER A 282 -18.04 14.73 -7.56
CA SER A 282 -17.09 14.14 -8.49
C SER A 282 -15.99 15.14 -8.80
N LEU A 283 -14.78 14.88 -8.31
CA LEU A 283 -13.58 15.65 -8.60
C LEU A 283 -13.30 15.52 -10.10
N ARG A 284 -13.80 16.47 -10.87
CA ARG A 284 -13.45 16.57 -12.28
C ARG A 284 -12.03 17.11 -12.34
N ALA A 285 -11.11 16.28 -12.79
CA ALA A 285 -9.79 16.70 -13.22
C ALA A 285 -9.93 17.65 -14.43
N GLY A 286 -10.36 18.86 -14.17
CA GLY A 286 -10.35 19.95 -15.12
C GLY A 286 -9.23 20.87 -14.74
N GLY A 287 -8.27 21.11 -15.61
CA GLY A 287 -7.17 22.03 -15.36
C GLY A 287 -5.88 21.55 -15.98
N GLN A 288 -4.97 22.47 -16.15
CA GLN A 288 -3.63 22.21 -16.61
C GLN A 288 -2.89 21.39 -15.57
N ARG A 289 -2.19 20.33 -16.00
CA ARG A 289 -1.30 19.55 -15.15
C ARG A 289 0.13 20.09 -15.29
N TYR A 290 0.85 20.09 -14.19
CA TYR A 290 2.25 20.53 -14.14
C TYR A 290 3.11 19.35 -13.71
N PRO A 291 4.21 19.04 -14.42
CA PRO A 291 5.14 18.02 -13.96
C PRO A 291 5.73 18.43 -12.60
N ILE A 292 5.91 17.48 -11.71
CA ILE A 292 6.52 17.67 -10.39
C ILE A 292 7.55 16.61 -10.12
N GLU A 293 8.50 16.95 -9.27
CA GLU A 293 9.46 16.02 -8.69
C GLU A 293 8.99 15.54 -7.32
N VAL A 294 9.53 14.42 -6.85
CA VAL A 294 9.19 13.87 -5.52
C VAL A 294 9.45 14.89 -4.41
N GLY A 295 10.54 15.67 -4.52
CA GLY A 295 10.90 16.70 -3.54
C GLY A 295 9.88 17.84 -3.40
N ASP A 296 9.00 18.05 -4.40
CA ASP A 296 7.94 19.06 -4.33
C ASP A 296 6.80 18.67 -3.40
N ILE A 297 6.63 17.35 -3.15
CA ILE A 297 5.50 16.81 -2.41
C ILE A 297 5.91 15.95 -1.20
N MET A 298 7.19 15.63 -1.04
CA MET A 298 7.68 14.76 0.03
C MET A 298 8.88 15.37 0.74
N LYS A 299 8.83 15.38 2.06
CA LYS A 299 9.85 15.92 2.98
C LYS A 299 10.38 14.84 3.89
N ASN A 300 11.50 15.14 4.60
CA ASN A 300 11.98 14.27 5.68
C ASN A 300 10.98 14.27 6.83
N GLY A 301 10.74 13.10 7.42
CA GLY A 301 9.96 12.94 8.63
C GLY A 301 10.75 13.32 9.87
N GLU A 302 10.12 13.19 11.04
CA GLU A 302 10.76 13.46 12.34
C GLU A 302 11.87 12.44 12.64
N VAL A 303 11.74 11.22 12.13
CA VAL A 303 12.75 10.18 12.25
C VAL A 303 13.30 9.79 10.87
N ALA A 304 14.52 9.29 10.84
CA ALA A 304 15.23 8.98 9.59
C ALA A 304 14.54 7.93 8.71
N THR A 305 13.71 7.08 9.32
CA THR A 305 12.96 6.00 8.66
C THR A 305 11.61 6.46 8.09
N GLU A 306 11.26 7.73 8.20
CA GLU A 306 9.98 8.28 7.79
C GLU A 306 10.14 9.39 6.76
N ARG A 307 9.13 9.55 5.95
CA ARG A 307 8.92 10.69 5.05
C ARG A 307 7.51 11.22 5.23
N VAL A 308 7.31 12.49 4.93
CA VAL A 308 6.02 13.17 5.05
C VAL A 308 5.61 13.66 3.67
N LEU A 309 4.46 13.19 3.20
CA LEU A 309 3.75 13.80 2.08
C LEU A 309 3.09 15.07 2.56
N ASP A 310 3.36 16.18 1.89
CA ASP A 310 2.81 17.50 2.24
C ASP A 310 2.61 18.34 0.97
N PHE A 311 1.38 18.35 0.49
CA PHE A 311 0.99 19.09 -0.73
C PHE A 311 -0.51 19.42 -0.70
N GLN A 312 -0.95 20.28 -1.61
CA GLN A 312 -2.36 20.60 -1.83
C GLN A 312 -2.79 20.23 -3.24
N GLY A 313 -4.04 19.82 -3.42
CA GLY A 313 -4.59 19.39 -4.69
C GLY A 313 -4.42 17.89 -4.93
N PHE A 314 -4.25 17.53 -6.20
CA PHE A 314 -4.15 16.13 -6.63
C PHE A 314 -2.80 15.88 -7.26
N VAL A 315 -2.19 14.76 -6.91
CA VAL A 315 -1.06 14.23 -7.68
C VAL A 315 -1.61 13.21 -8.67
N GLU A 316 -1.50 13.51 -9.96
CA GLU A 316 -1.76 12.56 -11.03
C GLU A 316 -0.49 11.76 -11.28
N VAL A 317 -0.64 10.45 -11.31
CA VAL A 317 0.43 9.47 -11.52
C VAL A 317 0.18 8.76 -12.85
N VAL A 318 1.15 8.79 -13.74
CA VAL A 318 1.13 8.01 -14.98
C VAL A 318 2.21 6.96 -14.92
N TYR A 319 1.82 5.68 -14.96
CA TYR A 319 2.75 4.56 -15.03
C TYR A 319 2.97 4.15 -16.49
N LEU A 320 4.20 4.25 -16.96
CA LEU A 320 4.56 4.02 -18.35
C LEU A 320 4.84 2.54 -18.66
N GLY A 321 4.94 1.69 -17.63
CA GLY A 321 5.22 0.26 -17.80
C GLY A 321 4.05 -0.51 -18.40
N GLU A 322 2.82 -0.01 -18.24
CA GLU A 322 1.61 -0.68 -18.67
C GLU A 322 0.56 0.30 -19.24
N THR A 323 -0.31 -0.24 -20.10
CA THR A 323 -1.47 0.49 -20.62
C THR A 323 -2.73 0.07 -19.87
N GLU A 324 -3.76 0.91 -19.93
CA GLU A 324 -5.09 0.58 -19.40
C GLU A 324 -5.59 -0.73 -20.01
N THR A 325 -6.00 -1.65 -19.14
CA THR A 325 -6.55 -2.95 -19.53
C THR A 325 -8.02 -2.87 -19.92
N GLU A 326 -8.54 -3.86 -20.64
CA GLU A 326 -9.98 -3.95 -20.96
C GLU A 326 -10.82 -4.06 -19.67
N ALA A 327 -10.36 -4.83 -18.68
CA ALA A 327 -11.03 -4.95 -17.38
C ALA A 327 -11.14 -3.58 -16.70
N TYR A 328 -10.06 -2.79 -16.67
CA TYR A 328 -10.08 -1.44 -16.10
C TYR A 328 -11.03 -0.50 -16.84
N THR A 329 -11.01 -0.51 -18.18
CA THR A 329 -11.89 0.37 -18.96
C THR A 329 -13.35 0.00 -18.80
N THR A 330 -13.68 -1.30 -18.70
CA THR A 330 -15.03 -1.79 -18.39
C THR A 330 -15.48 -1.35 -17.00
N TRP A 331 -14.60 -1.47 -16.00
CA TRP A 331 -14.87 -0.98 -14.65
C TRP A 331 -15.11 0.53 -14.62
N LEU A 332 -14.31 1.33 -15.32
CA LEU A 332 -14.51 2.79 -15.43
C LEU A 332 -15.87 3.16 -15.99
N ASP A 333 -16.35 2.42 -16.99
CA ASP A 333 -17.65 2.69 -17.63
C ASP A 333 -18.83 2.49 -16.67
N GLN A 334 -18.72 1.56 -15.72
CA GLN A 334 -19.75 1.31 -14.71
C GLN A 334 -19.87 2.48 -13.73
N TYR A 335 -18.76 3.17 -13.46
CA TYR A 335 -18.68 4.28 -12.50
C TYR A 335 -18.67 5.67 -13.15
N ALA A 336 -18.47 5.76 -14.48
CA ALA A 336 -18.52 7.01 -15.19
C ALA A 336 -19.96 7.49 -15.36
N SER A 337 -20.25 8.68 -14.86
CA SER A 337 -21.49 9.38 -15.20
C SER A 337 -21.62 9.49 -16.72
N SER A 338 -22.76 9.09 -17.28
CA SER A 338 -23.09 9.12 -18.72
C SER A 338 -22.61 10.44 -19.36
N GLY A 339 -21.61 10.38 -20.23
CA GLY A 339 -21.12 11.55 -20.97
C GLY A 339 -19.61 11.66 -21.16
N MET A 340 -18.79 10.76 -20.61
CA MET A 340 -17.38 10.72 -20.95
C MET A 340 -17.19 10.12 -22.33
N ILE A 341 -16.73 10.92 -23.27
CA ILE A 341 -16.35 10.48 -24.63
C ILE A 341 -15.12 9.57 -24.45
N ARG A 342 -15.30 8.27 -24.70
CA ARG A 342 -14.17 7.33 -24.83
C ARG A 342 -13.23 7.83 -25.93
N ARG A 343 -11.97 8.03 -25.57
CA ARG A 343 -10.92 8.17 -26.57
C ARG A 343 -10.40 6.79 -26.91
N ASN A 344 -10.48 6.41 -28.17
CA ASN A 344 -10.01 5.13 -28.74
C ASN A 344 -8.48 4.94 -28.73
N VAL A 345 -7.76 5.56 -27.81
CA VAL A 345 -6.30 5.45 -27.75
C VAL A 345 -5.95 4.76 -26.42
N PRO A 346 -5.22 3.65 -26.44
CA PRO A 346 -4.69 3.04 -25.22
C PRO A 346 -3.90 4.11 -24.46
N LYS A 347 -4.29 4.36 -23.23
CA LYS A 347 -3.57 5.25 -22.33
C LYS A 347 -2.70 4.41 -21.43
N PHE A 348 -1.62 4.99 -20.96
CA PHE A 348 -0.89 4.45 -19.83
C PHE A 348 -1.77 4.45 -18.59
N GLN A 349 -1.53 3.50 -17.70
CA GLN A 349 -2.22 3.45 -16.41
C GLN A 349 -2.11 4.80 -15.72
N THR A 350 -3.26 5.36 -15.36
CA THR A 350 -3.33 6.68 -14.74
C THR A 350 -4.13 6.60 -13.45
N SER A 351 -3.53 7.10 -12.39
CA SER A 351 -4.12 7.18 -11.05
C SER A 351 -4.00 8.60 -10.52
N GLN A 352 -4.72 8.88 -9.45
CA GLN A 352 -4.58 10.11 -8.69
C GLN A 352 -4.58 9.80 -7.20
N PHE A 353 -3.89 10.61 -6.42
CA PHE A 353 -4.00 10.57 -4.98
C PHE A 353 -3.98 11.99 -4.39
N TRP A 354 -4.57 12.14 -3.21
CA TRP A 354 -4.62 13.38 -2.45
C TRP A 354 -4.60 13.11 -0.96
N LEU A 355 -4.27 14.13 -0.19
CA LEU A 355 -4.23 14.07 1.26
C LEU A 355 -5.62 14.40 1.83
N GLU A 356 -6.10 13.57 2.76
CA GLU A 356 -7.45 13.73 3.35
C GLU A 356 -7.46 14.67 4.55
N ARG A 357 -6.43 14.64 5.36
CA ARG A 357 -6.39 15.31 6.67
C ARG A 357 -5.10 16.12 6.88
N GLY A 358 -4.49 16.60 5.80
CA GLY A 358 -3.20 17.29 5.85
C GLY A 358 -2.03 16.32 5.62
N PRO A 359 -0.81 16.65 6.08
CA PRO A 359 0.36 15.86 5.81
C PRO A 359 0.24 14.40 6.24
N ALA A 360 0.69 13.46 5.40
CA ALA A 360 0.64 12.03 5.66
C ALA A 360 2.05 11.44 5.77
N THR A 361 2.30 10.67 6.82
CA THR A 361 3.60 10.03 7.06
C THR A 361 3.67 8.67 6.39
N ILE A 362 4.78 8.42 5.68
CA ILE A 362 5.12 7.14 5.06
C ILE A 362 6.35 6.59 5.76
N ASP A 363 6.34 5.32 6.12
CA ASP A 363 7.52 4.63 6.65
C ASP A 363 8.48 4.20 5.53
N TYR A 364 9.65 3.68 5.89
CA TYR A 364 10.68 3.22 4.93
C TYR A 364 10.25 2.02 4.07
N LYS A 365 9.17 1.33 4.40
CA LYS A 365 8.59 0.23 3.60
C LYS A 365 7.58 0.72 2.57
N GLY A 366 7.19 1.98 2.63
CA GLY A 366 6.17 2.57 1.78
C GLY A 366 4.77 2.51 2.36
N ASP A 367 4.64 2.26 3.66
CA ASP A 367 3.36 2.16 4.34
C ASP A 367 2.94 3.51 4.92
N LEU A 368 1.66 3.82 4.79
CA LEU A 368 1.06 4.98 5.46
C LEU A 368 0.90 4.69 6.95
N VAL A 369 1.39 5.59 7.80
CA VAL A 369 1.20 5.49 9.25
C VAL A 369 -0.28 5.63 9.62
N ASP A 370 -0.99 6.55 8.95
CA ASP A 370 -2.45 6.63 8.96
C ASP A 370 -2.99 6.10 7.63
N PRO A 371 -3.62 4.91 7.59
CA PRO A 371 -4.15 4.32 6.36
C PRO A 371 -5.23 5.18 5.69
N TYR A 372 -5.84 6.11 6.45
CA TYR A 372 -6.84 7.06 5.94
C TYR A 372 -6.27 8.43 5.57
N GLY A 373 -4.96 8.63 5.71
CA GLY A 373 -4.30 9.90 5.39
C GLY A 373 -4.28 10.23 3.90
N VAL A 374 -4.33 9.21 3.03
CA VAL A 374 -4.29 9.33 1.58
C VAL A 374 -5.49 8.65 0.95
N THR A 375 -6.14 9.32 0.01
CA THR A 375 -7.16 8.71 -0.85
C THR A 375 -6.63 8.58 -2.27
N VAL A 376 -6.98 7.47 -2.92
CA VAL A 376 -6.56 7.15 -4.28
C VAL A 376 -7.76 7.04 -5.22
N SER A 377 -7.53 7.26 -6.50
CA SER A 377 -8.50 7.06 -7.57
C SER A 377 -7.82 6.55 -8.85
N GLY A 378 -8.62 6.23 -9.86
CA GLY A 378 -8.11 5.67 -11.09
C GLY A 378 -7.66 4.23 -10.91
N PHE A 379 -6.54 3.85 -11.52
CA PHE A 379 -6.07 2.47 -11.50
C PHE A 379 -5.76 1.96 -10.08
N PHE A 380 -5.20 2.79 -9.20
CA PHE A 380 -4.97 2.44 -7.79
C PHE A 380 -6.25 2.11 -7.03
N ALA A 381 -7.40 2.66 -7.44
CA ALA A 381 -8.68 2.35 -6.84
C ALA A 381 -9.37 1.14 -7.48
N PHE A 382 -8.95 0.73 -8.66
CA PHE A 382 -9.39 -0.49 -9.31
C PHE A 382 -8.78 -1.73 -8.66
N GLU A 383 -7.49 -1.66 -8.32
CA GLU A 383 -6.80 -2.69 -7.54
C GLU A 383 -7.32 -2.73 -6.11
N ARG A 384 -7.63 -3.92 -5.61
CA ARG A 384 -8.18 -4.17 -4.28
C ARG A 384 -7.43 -5.32 -3.59
N VAL A 385 -8.05 -5.95 -2.61
CA VAL A 385 -7.43 -7.04 -1.84
C VAL A 385 -6.92 -8.19 -2.72
N ALA A 386 -7.59 -8.49 -3.83
CA ALA A 386 -7.13 -9.53 -4.76
C ALA A 386 -5.80 -9.21 -5.45
N ASP A 387 -5.38 -7.95 -5.49
CA ASP A 387 -4.14 -7.51 -6.13
C ASP A 387 -3.03 -7.19 -5.11
N GLN A 388 -3.31 -7.38 -3.81
CA GLN A 388 -2.32 -7.12 -2.77
C GLN A 388 -1.28 -8.23 -2.70
N VAL A 389 -0.02 -7.82 -2.60
CA VAL A 389 1.11 -8.67 -2.25
C VAL A 389 1.65 -8.28 -0.87
N PRO A 390 2.32 -9.19 -0.13
CA PRO A 390 2.95 -8.85 1.14
C PRO A 390 3.88 -7.64 1.01
N LYS A 391 3.95 -6.80 2.04
CA LYS A 391 4.76 -5.56 2.04
C LYS A 391 6.27 -5.81 1.85
N GLU A 392 6.76 -6.97 2.27
CA GLU A 392 8.15 -7.39 2.02
C GLU A 392 8.39 -7.91 0.60
N TYR A 393 7.34 -8.14 -0.20
CA TYR A 393 7.51 -8.64 -1.57
C TYR A 393 8.34 -7.66 -2.41
N ARG A 394 9.35 -8.18 -3.07
CA ARG A 394 10.19 -7.45 -4.03
C ARG A 394 10.38 -8.34 -5.25
N PRO A 395 9.97 -7.90 -6.45
CA PRO A 395 10.21 -8.65 -7.69
C PRO A 395 11.70 -8.93 -7.87
N ARG A 396 12.02 -10.17 -8.28
CA ARG A 396 13.38 -10.60 -8.61
C ARG A 396 13.66 -10.45 -10.09
#